data_594aea2eb73a2e755d5cf230339128ce
#
_entry.id   594aea2eb73a2e755d5cf230339128ce
#
_cell.length_a   1.000
_cell.length_b   1.000
_cell.length_c   1.000
_cell.angle_alpha   90.00
_cell.angle_beta   90.00
_cell.angle_gamma   90.00
#
_symmetry.space_group_name_H-M   'P 1'
#
loop_
_entity.id
_entity.type
_entity.pdbx_description
1 polymer ?
#
loop_
_entity_poly.entity_id
_entity_poly.type
_entity_poly.pdbx_seq_one_letter_code
_entity_poly.pdbx_strand_id
1 'polypeptide(L)' 'MTNFYIGQQVINLGITATVVGFHKITGDLILEEPGTGRWIADPAKTEPAPGGWMHKDGLIALG' A
#
# COMPACT_ATOMS: atom_id res chain seq x y z
N MET A 1 1.65 0.75 15.65
CA MET A 1 2.24 1.29 14.42
C MET A 1 2.05 0.32 13.27
N THR A 2 1.64 0.82 12.12
CA THR A 2 1.40 -0.04 10.96
C THR A 2 2.68 -0.16 10.14
N ASN A 3 3.06 -1.39 9.84
CA ASN A 3 4.22 -1.65 9.00
C ASN A 3 3.75 -1.89 7.57
N PHE A 4 4.49 -1.34 6.63
CA PHE A 4 4.18 -1.50 5.22
C PHE A 4 5.33 -2.24 4.52
N TYR A 5 5.00 -2.90 3.42
CA TYR A 5 6.02 -3.65 2.66
C TYR A 5 5.77 -3.46 1.16
N ILE A 6 6.83 -3.63 0.40
CA ILE A 6 6.75 -3.48 -1.05
C ILE A 6 5.85 -4.56 -1.63
N GLY A 7 4.93 -4.14 -2.50
CA GLY A 7 3.95 -5.03 -3.09
C GLY A 7 2.61 -5.02 -2.37
N GLN A 8 2.54 -4.38 -1.21
CA GLN A 8 1.32 -4.34 -0.43
C GLN A 8 0.28 -3.43 -1.07
N GLN A 9 -0.97 -3.86 -1.02
CA GLN A 9 -2.09 -3.03 -1.45
C GLN A 9 -2.53 -2.15 -0.29
N VAL A 10 -2.66 -0.86 -0.54
CA VAL A 10 -3.02 0.12 0.48
C VAL A 10 -4.05 1.11 -0.04
N ILE A 11 -4.66 1.85 0.88
CA ILE A 11 -5.56 2.95 0.54
C ILE A 11 -4.96 4.22 1.09
N ASN A 12 -4.80 5.22 0.22
CA ASN A 12 -4.31 6.53 0.60
C ASN A 12 -5.19 7.57 -0.09
N LEU A 13 -5.81 8.44 0.72
CA LEU A 13 -6.70 9.48 0.22
C LEU A 13 -7.82 8.91 -0.67
N GLY A 14 -8.33 7.74 -0.28
CA GLY A 14 -9.40 7.10 -1.02
C GLY A 14 -8.96 6.37 -2.27
N ILE A 15 -7.66 6.32 -2.55
CA ILE A 15 -7.13 5.66 -3.73
C ILE A 15 -6.44 4.36 -3.32
N THR A 16 -6.83 3.26 -3.96
CA THR A 16 -6.17 1.98 -3.75
C THR A 16 -4.92 1.93 -4.62
N ALA A 17 -3.79 1.67 -3.99
CA ALA A 17 -2.50 1.70 -4.67
C ALA A 17 -1.59 0.61 -4.14
N THR A 18 -0.44 0.46 -4.77
CA THR A 18 0.56 -0.53 -4.39
C THR A 18 1.80 0.18 -3.85
N VAL A 19 2.32 -0.32 -2.75
CA VAL A 19 3.59 0.19 -2.21
C VAL A 19 4.70 -0.32 -3.12
N VAL A 20 5.45 0.61 -3.73
CA VAL A 20 6.56 0.24 -4.61
C VAL A 20 7.91 0.63 -4.04
N GLY A 21 7.93 1.37 -2.94
CA GLY A 21 9.19 1.73 -2.31
C GLY A 21 8.98 2.61 -1.10
N PHE A 22 10.10 3.09 -0.55
CA PHE A 22 10.09 3.98 0.60
C PHE A 22 11.06 5.13 0.31
N HIS A 23 10.67 6.33 0.72
CA HIS A 23 11.54 7.48 0.56
C HIS A 23 12.75 7.33 1.50
N LYS A 24 13.95 7.50 0.96
CA LYS A 24 15.17 7.22 1.71
C LYS A 24 15.34 8.12 2.93
N ILE A 25 14.93 9.37 2.81
CA ILE A 25 15.18 10.35 3.86
C ILE A 25 14.06 10.37 4.90
N THR A 26 12.81 10.43 4.44
CA THR A 26 11.68 10.59 5.34
C THR A 26 11.07 9.27 5.78
N GLY A 27 11.27 8.20 5.04
CA GLY A 27 10.63 6.92 5.31
C GLY A 27 9.20 6.85 4.82
N ASP A 28 8.73 7.89 4.14
CA ASP A 28 7.38 7.87 3.59
C ASP A 28 7.24 6.80 2.52
N LEU A 29 5.99 6.44 2.24
CA LEU A 29 5.70 5.42 1.25
C LEU A 29 5.76 6.01 -0.15
N ILE A 30 6.21 5.20 -1.10
CA ILE A 30 6.08 5.51 -2.50
C ILE A 30 5.02 4.59 -3.05
N LEU A 31 3.92 5.16 -3.53
CA LEU A 31 2.77 4.41 -4.00
C LEU A 31 2.62 4.55 -5.50
N GLU A 32 2.04 3.53 -6.11
CA GLU A 32 1.77 3.55 -7.54
C GLU A 32 0.38 3.03 -7.82
N GLU A 33 -0.32 3.74 -8.71
CA GLU A 33 -1.63 3.32 -9.20
C GLU A 33 -1.64 3.62 -10.69
N PRO A 34 -1.98 2.64 -11.54
CA PRO A 34 -1.83 2.81 -13.00
C PRO A 34 -2.47 4.06 -13.60
N GLY A 35 -3.63 4.45 -13.09
CA GLY A 35 -4.30 5.62 -13.63
C GLY A 35 -3.79 6.94 -13.11
N THR A 36 -3.09 6.92 -11.97
CA THR A 36 -2.64 8.13 -11.28
C THR A 36 -1.13 8.33 -11.37
N GLY A 37 -0.37 7.24 -11.45
CA GLY A 37 1.08 7.30 -11.44
C GLY A 37 1.63 7.02 -10.08
N ARG A 38 2.74 7.66 -9.74
CA ARG A 38 3.41 7.45 -8.45
C ARG A 38 3.37 8.72 -7.62
N TRP A 39 3.29 8.53 -6.31
CA TRP A 39 3.37 9.68 -5.40
C TRP A 39 3.90 9.22 -4.05
N ILE A 40 4.34 10.20 -3.25
CA ILE A 40 4.84 9.96 -1.91
C ILE A 40 3.69 10.14 -0.95
N ALA A 41 3.49 9.15 -0.07
CA ALA A 41 2.36 9.14 0.85
C ALA A 41 2.83 9.02 2.29
N ASP A 42 2.15 9.76 3.17
CA ASP A 42 2.40 9.71 4.60
C ASP A 42 1.85 8.40 5.16
N PRO A 43 2.69 7.57 5.80
CA PRO A 43 2.21 6.30 6.37
C PRO A 43 1.08 6.49 7.37
N ALA A 44 1.05 7.63 8.07
CA ALA A 44 0.01 7.89 9.04
C ALA A 44 -1.36 8.11 8.39
N LYS A 45 -1.38 8.40 7.09
CA LYS A 45 -2.61 8.64 6.34
C LYS A 45 -2.88 7.53 5.34
N THR A 46 -2.23 6.40 5.50
CA THR A 46 -2.33 5.27 4.59
C THR A 46 -2.68 4.03 5.41
N GLU A 47 -3.54 3.19 4.88
CA GLU A 47 -3.93 1.97 5.58
C GLU A 47 -3.93 0.78 4.63
N PRO A 48 -3.74 -0.43 5.15
CA PRO A 48 -3.80 -1.64 4.32
C PRO A 48 -5.18 -1.74 3.67
N ALA A 49 -5.20 -2.12 2.40
CA ALA A 49 -6.46 -2.30 1.69
C ALA A 49 -7.14 -3.57 2.18
N PRO A 50 -8.46 -3.54 2.42
CA PRO A 50 -9.19 -4.75 2.80
C PRO A 50 -9.02 -5.80 1.71
N GLY A 51 -8.69 -7.01 2.10
CA GLY A 51 -8.51 -8.09 1.14
C GLY A 51 -7.14 -8.17 0.52
N GLY A 52 -6.34 -7.13 0.64
CA GLY A 52 -4.99 -7.15 0.09
C GLY A 52 -4.10 -8.19 0.74
N TRP A 53 -4.42 -8.56 1.95
CA TRP A 53 -3.67 -9.55 2.72
C TRP A 53 -4.22 -10.96 2.55
N MET A 54 -5.36 -11.04 1.89
CA MET A 54 -6.01 -12.33 1.75
C MET A 54 -5.48 -13.18 0.63
N HIS A 55 -4.88 -12.92 0.11
CA HIS A 55 -4.46 -13.72 -0.88
C HIS A 55 -3.32 -14.39 -0.77
N LYS A 56 -3.38 -14.82 0.10
CA LYS A 56 -2.54 -15.45 0.41
C LYS A 56 -2.63 -16.46 0.63
N ASP A 57 -3.17 -16.39 0.65
CA ASP A 57 -3.42 -17.24 0.70
C ASP A 57 -4.07 -17.58 0.89
N GLY A 58 -4.72 -17.13 1.13
CA GLY A 58 -5.27 -17.29 1.21
C GLY A 58 -6.00 -17.23 1.48
N LEU A 59 -6.04 -16.80 1.41
CA LEU A 59 -6.61 -16.63 1.50
C LEU A 59 -7.13 -16.73 1.30
N ILE A 60 -7.21 -16.71 1.44
CA ILE A 60 -7.61 -16.73 1.20
C ILE A 60 -8.21 -16.75 0.72
N ALA A 61 -8.41 -16.79 0.74
CA ALA A 61 -8.79 -16.71 0.31
C ALA A 61 -9.53 -16.68 0.02
N LEU A 62 -9.88 -16.55 0.03
CA LEU A 62 -10.29 -16.51 -0.26
C LEU A 62 -10.44 -16.45 -0.83
N GLY A 63 -10.16 -16.28 -0.83
CA GLY A 63 -9.87 -16.17 -1.31
C GLY A 63 -9.98 -16.15 -1.43
#